data_6feddeaa3212c581d2875a2941bda526
#
_entry.id   6feddeaa3212c581d2875a2941bda526
#
_cell.length_a   1.000
_cell.length_b   1.000
_cell.length_c   1.000
_cell.angle_alpha   90.00
_cell.angle_beta   90.00
_cell.angle_gamma   90.00
#
_symmetry.space_group_name_H-M   'P 1'
#
loop_
_entity.id
_entity.type
_entity.pdbx_description
1 polymer ?
#
loop_
_entity_poly.entity_id
_entity_poly.type
_entity_poly.pdbx_seq_one_letter_code
_entity_poly.pdbx_strand_id
1 'polypeptide(L)'
;MSHTAHATVVDEKELWNGGVSPLNLSYGKIMMWFFLVSDALTFGGLLSAYGFMRHRFADVWPHAEHVFVHFPFVKEHIPLAYVGLMTFILIMSSVTMVLAVEAGQRKDKKGVIIWMLATIIGGLMFLGSQAWEWYNFIVGTEEGALRWVWDDEQGKYVQQIVHGANMTVNEYGIPQFANFFFFITGFHGFHVFSGVVLNIIIFIQVLNGVMEKRGHYEMVEKVGLYWHFVDLVWVFVFTFFYLL
;
A
#
# COMPACT_ATOMS: atom_id res chain seq x y z
N MET A 1 -39.58 -5.40 23.72
CA MET A 1 -38.99 -6.76 23.74
C MET A 1 -37.79 -6.72 22.83
N SER A 2 -36.60 -6.63 23.42
CA SER A 2 -35.33 -6.55 22.68
C SER A 2 -34.88 -7.97 22.39
N HIS A 3 -34.94 -8.40 21.14
CA HIS A 3 -34.30 -9.62 20.69
C HIS A 3 -32.79 -9.38 20.57
N THR A 4 -32.06 -9.64 21.66
CA THR A 4 -30.62 -9.87 21.58
C THR A 4 -30.41 -11.20 20.84
N ALA A 5 -29.99 -11.11 19.58
CA ALA A 5 -29.50 -12.26 18.85
C ALA A 5 -28.24 -12.76 19.58
N HIS A 6 -28.38 -13.77 20.42
CA HIS A 6 -27.25 -14.54 20.91
C HIS A 6 -26.63 -15.23 19.70
N ALA A 7 -25.45 -14.77 19.29
CA ALA A 7 -24.62 -15.55 18.39
C ALA A 7 -24.36 -16.89 19.11
N THR A 8 -25.01 -17.94 18.65
CA THR A 8 -24.73 -19.31 19.11
C THR A 8 -23.27 -19.60 18.79
N VAL A 9 -22.45 -19.69 19.84
CA VAL A 9 -21.09 -20.21 19.69
C VAL A 9 -21.25 -21.68 19.33
N VAL A 10 -21.12 -21.99 18.05
CA VAL A 10 -21.12 -23.36 17.58
C VAL A 10 -19.87 -24.04 18.13
N ASP A 11 -20.02 -25.20 18.78
CA ASP A 11 -18.89 -25.97 19.32
C ASP A 11 -17.93 -26.33 18.16
N GLU A 12 -16.62 -26.17 18.35
CA GLU A 12 -15.60 -26.51 17.33
C GLU A 12 -15.74 -27.97 16.86
N LYS A 13 -16.22 -28.88 17.74
CA LYS A 13 -16.48 -30.26 17.40
C LYS A 13 -17.65 -30.43 16.43
N GLU A 14 -18.67 -29.57 16.48
CA GLU A 14 -19.77 -29.57 15.51
C GLU A 14 -19.31 -29.05 14.15
N LEU A 15 -18.49 -27.98 14.13
CA LEU A 15 -17.98 -27.41 12.90
C LEU A 15 -17.10 -28.36 12.09
N TRP A 16 -16.37 -29.24 12.77
CA TRP A 16 -15.44 -30.20 12.14
C TRP A 16 -15.97 -31.63 12.15
N ASN A 17 -17.27 -31.82 12.38
CA ASN A 17 -17.93 -33.14 12.40
C ASN A 17 -17.24 -34.14 13.35
N GLY A 18 -16.79 -33.66 14.50
CA GLY A 18 -16.04 -34.43 15.51
C GLY A 18 -14.54 -34.50 15.31
N GLY A 19 -14.01 -33.89 14.24
CA GLY A 19 -12.57 -33.75 14.00
C GLY A 19 -11.96 -32.55 14.75
N VAL A 20 -10.63 -32.46 14.71
CA VAL A 20 -9.87 -31.33 15.24
C VAL A 20 -9.46 -30.42 14.07
N SER A 21 -9.54 -29.10 14.25
CA SER A 21 -9.07 -28.15 13.25
C SER A 21 -7.60 -28.43 12.89
N PRO A 22 -7.26 -28.71 11.62
CA PRO A 22 -5.90 -29.10 11.22
C PRO A 22 -4.85 -28.03 11.49
N LEU A 23 -5.26 -26.75 11.54
CA LEU A 23 -4.35 -25.60 11.72
C LEU A 23 -4.47 -24.95 13.10
N ASN A 24 -5.44 -25.36 13.92
CA ASN A 24 -5.76 -24.77 15.22
C ASN A 24 -5.86 -23.22 15.17
N LEU A 25 -6.38 -22.68 14.07
CA LEU A 25 -6.55 -21.26 13.80
C LEU A 25 -8.02 -20.91 13.67
N SER A 26 -8.39 -19.68 14.04
CA SER A 26 -9.74 -19.18 13.79
C SER A 26 -10.01 -19.08 12.29
N TYR A 27 -11.24 -19.35 11.88
CA TYR A 27 -11.70 -19.25 10.49
C TYR A 27 -11.32 -17.89 9.85
N GLY A 28 -11.47 -16.78 10.60
CA GLY A 28 -11.12 -15.45 10.11
C GLY A 28 -9.63 -15.27 9.83
N LYS A 29 -8.73 -15.93 10.57
CA LYS A 29 -7.28 -15.91 10.26
C LYS A 29 -6.98 -16.69 8.98
N ILE A 30 -7.59 -17.85 8.80
CA ILE A 30 -7.43 -18.67 7.58
C ILE A 30 -7.89 -17.88 6.36
N MET A 31 -9.07 -17.26 6.41
CA MET A 31 -9.59 -16.45 5.31
C MET A 31 -8.68 -15.24 5.01
N MET A 32 -8.12 -14.60 6.04
CA MET A 32 -7.16 -13.53 5.83
C MET A 32 -5.91 -14.03 5.08
N TRP A 33 -5.36 -15.18 5.43
CA TRP A 33 -4.22 -15.76 4.73
C TRP A 33 -4.52 -16.06 3.26
N PHE A 34 -5.67 -16.64 2.93
CA PHE A 34 -6.07 -16.86 1.54
C PHE A 34 -6.20 -15.56 0.76
N PHE A 35 -6.78 -14.53 1.38
CA PHE A 35 -6.89 -13.20 0.79
C PHE A 35 -5.50 -12.62 0.49
N LEU A 36 -4.57 -12.65 1.46
CA LEU A 36 -3.22 -12.15 1.28
C LEU A 36 -2.43 -12.89 0.20
N VAL A 37 -2.60 -14.21 0.10
CA VAL A 37 -1.97 -15.00 -0.96
C VAL A 37 -2.51 -14.62 -2.34
N SER A 38 -3.83 -14.43 -2.49
CA SER A 38 -4.42 -14.00 -3.76
C SER A 38 -3.93 -12.61 -4.18
N ASP A 39 -3.80 -11.68 -3.22
CA ASP A 39 -3.25 -10.35 -3.46
C ASP A 39 -1.76 -10.39 -3.82
N ALA A 40 -0.98 -11.24 -3.14
CA ALA A 40 0.43 -11.44 -3.47
C ALA A 40 0.62 -11.92 -4.92
N LEU A 41 -0.24 -12.83 -5.40
CA LEU A 41 -0.22 -13.29 -6.79
C LEU A 41 -0.57 -12.14 -7.77
N THR A 42 -1.54 -11.30 -7.42
CA THR A 42 -1.92 -10.13 -8.24
C THR A 42 -0.77 -9.14 -8.36
N PHE A 43 -0.17 -8.73 -7.25
CA PHE A 43 0.99 -7.83 -7.26
C PHE A 43 2.20 -8.47 -7.96
N GLY A 44 2.45 -9.76 -7.72
CA GLY A 44 3.51 -10.50 -8.39
C GLY A 44 3.34 -10.53 -9.91
N GLY A 45 2.10 -10.71 -10.38
CA GLY A 45 1.76 -10.63 -11.81
C GLY A 45 2.02 -9.24 -12.41
N LEU A 46 1.59 -8.18 -11.70
CA LEU A 46 1.80 -6.80 -12.12
C LEU A 46 3.29 -6.41 -12.17
N LEU A 47 4.06 -6.75 -11.14
CA LEU A 47 5.49 -6.49 -11.09
C LEU A 47 6.26 -7.31 -12.14
N SER A 48 5.82 -8.53 -12.42
CA SER A 48 6.40 -9.35 -13.51
C SER A 48 6.12 -8.72 -14.87
N ALA A 49 4.89 -8.25 -15.12
CA ALA A 49 4.56 -7.55 -16.36
C ALA A 49 5.39 -6.26 -16.52
N TYR A 50 5.58 -5.49 -15.46
CA TYR A 50 6.48 -4.34 -15.43
C TYR A 50 7.92 -4.74 -15.80
N GLY A 51 8.46 -5.80 -15.19
CA GLY A 51 9.82 -6.29 -15.47
C GLY A 51 10.00 -6.73 -16.91
N PHE A 52 9.03 -7.43 -17.50
CA PHE A 52 9.05 -7.80 -18.93
C PHE A 52 9.02 -6.58 -19.84
N MET A 53 8.18 -5.59 -19.56
CA MET A 53 8.11 -4.38 -20.37
C MET A 53 9.40 -3.55 -20.26
N ARG A 54 9.95 -3.42 -19.05
CA ARG A 54 11.25 -2.77 -18.83
C ARG A 54 12.36 -3.44 -19.62
N HIS A 55 12.44 -4.76 -19.60
CA HIS A 55 13.42 -5.51 -20.37
C HIS A 55 13.26 -5.32 -21.90
N ARG A 56 12.00 -5.31 -22.37
CA ARG A 56 11.69 -5.12 -23.78
C ARG A 56 12.07 -3.74 -24.31
N PHE A 57 11.95 -2.71 -23.49
CA PHE A 57 12.21 -1.31 -23.83
C PHE A 57 13.41 -0.73 -23.09
N ALA A 58 14.41 -1.55 -22.75
CA ALA A 58 15.54 -1.17 -21.90
C ALA A 58 16.26 0.09 -22.36
N ASP A 59 16.43 0.29 -23.69
CA ASP A 59 17.16 1.42 -24.27
C ASP A 59 16.44 2.77 -24.11
N VAL A 60 15.12 2.76 -23.90
CA VAL A 60 14.28 3.96 -23.80
C VAL A 60 13.55 4.08 -22.46
N TRP A 61 13.81 3.12 -21.56
CA TRP A 61 13.21 3.13 -20.24
C TRP A 61 13.85 4.20 -19.35
N PRO A 62 13.06 5.08 -18.71
CA PRO A 62 13.61 6.14 -17.87
C PRO A 62 14.29 5.56 -16.63
N HIS A 63 15.41 6.16 -16.23
CA HIS A 63 16.07 5.86 -14.97
C HIS A 63 15.36 6.59 -13.83
N ALA A 64 15.03 5.88 -12.76
CA ALA A 64 14.31 6.41 -11.61
C ALA A 64 15.04 7.61 -10.96
N GLU A 65 16.37 7.61 -10.96
CA GLU A 65 17.20 8.70 -10.45
C GLU A 65 16.99 10.05 -11.18
N HIS A 66 16.52 10.02 -12.42
CA HIS A 66 16.22 11.22 -13.19
C HIS A 66 14.75 11.63 -13.11
N VAL A 67 13.88 10.72 -12.70
CA VAL A 67 12.43 10.93 -12.60
C VAL A 67 12.05 11.48 -11.21
N PHE A 68 12.57 10.84 -10.15
CA PHE A 68 12.18 11.10 -8.76
C PHE A 68 13.24 11.94 -8.02
N VAL A 69 13.41 13.18 -8.45
CA VAL A 69 14.46 14.10 -7.95
C VAL A 69 13.93 15.16 -6.98
N HIS A 70 12.61 15.31 -6.84
CA HIS A 70 12.00 16.34 -6.04
C HIS A 70 11.96 15.95 -4.56
N PHE A 71 12.49 16.82 -3.70
CA PHE A 71 12.37 16.70 -2.25
C PHE A 71 11.59 17.90 -1.71
N PRO A 72 10.57 17.72 -0.84
CA PRO A 72 9.82 18.82 -0.29
C PRO A 72 10.74 19.74 0.53
N PHE A 73 10.58 21.07 0.36
CA PHE A 73 11.32 22.12 1.06
C PHE A 73 12.82 22.26 0.71
N VAL A 74 13.40 21.39 -0.12
CA VAL A 74 14.80 21.46 -0.56
C VAL A 74 14.83 21.68 -2.06
N LYS A 75 15.61 22.67 -2.52
CA LYS A 75 15.77 22.99 -3.94
C LYS A 75 16.86 22.16 -4.63
N GLU A 76 17.64 21.43 -3.85
CA GLU A 76 18.66 20.54 -4.39
C GLU A 76 18.01 19.25 -4.91
N HIS A 77 18.50 18.77 -6.05
CA HIS A 77 18.09 17.50 -6.60
C HIS A 77 18.71 16.35 -5.79
N ILE A 78 17.93 15.75 -4.90
CA ILE A 78 18.37 14.60 -4.10
C ILE A 78 17.59 13.38 -4.60
N PRO A 79 18.16 12.61 -5.56
CA PRO A 79 17.46 11.49 -6.16
C PRO A 79 17.09 10.44 -5.09
N LEU A 80 15.88 9.93 -5.20
CA LEU A 80 15.34 8.82 -4.37
C LEU A 80 15.28 9.07 -2.84
N ALA A 81 15.79 10.19 -2.32
CA ALA A 81 15.81 10.43 -0.88
C ALA A 81 14.41 10.56 -0.30
N TYR A 82 13.49 11.19 -1.04
CA TYR A 82 12.11 11.34 -0.62
C TYR A 82 11.38 9.99 -0.56
N VAL A 83 11.56 9.16 -1.57
CA VAL A 83 10.98 7.82 -1.61
C VAL A 83 11.56 6.92 -0.53
N GLY A 84 12.86 7.06 -0.24
CA GLY A 84 13.50 6.40 0.90
C GLY A 84 12.89 6.83 2.23
N LEU A 85 12.61 8.13 2.41
CA LEU A 85 11.95 8.65 3.61
C LEU A 85 10.53 8.08 3.78
N MET A 86 9.71 8.10 2.72
CA MET A 86 8.35 7.55 2.80
C MET A 86 8.35 6.05 3.06
N THR A 87 9.31 5.31 2.50
CA THR A 87 9.53 3.88 2.80
C THR A 87 9.86 3.68 4.27
N PHE A 88 10.75 4.50 4.83
CA PHE A 88 11.08 4.45 6.26
C PHE A 88 9.88 4.72 7.15
N ILE A 89 9.04 5.70 6.82
CA ILE A 89 7.80 6.01 7.55
C ILE A 89 6.87 4.79 7.57
N LEU A 90 6.70 4.10 6.44
CA LEU A 90 5.84 2.93 6.34
C LEU A 90 6.40 1.75 7.16
N ILE A 91 7.71 1.49 7.10
CA ILE A 91 8.38 0.45 7.91
C ILE A 91 8.22 0.76 9.40
N MET A 92 8.40 2.00 9.82
CA MET A 92 8.20 2.38 11.23
C MET A 92 6.73 2.23 11.65
N SER A 93 5.79 2.51 10.77
CA SER A 93 4.37 2.23 11.00
C SER A 93 4.09 0.73 11.15
N SER A 94 4.80 -0.11 10.40
CA SER A 94 4.73 -1.57 10.56
C SER A 94 5.24 -2.03 11.92
N VAL A 95 6.34 -1.45 12.41
CA VAL A 95 6.86 -1.72 13.77
C VAL A 95 5.85 -1.32 14.84
N THR A 96 5.21 -0.15 14.73
CA THR A 96 4.18 0.26 15.69
C THR A 96 2.98 -0.67 15.68
N MET A 97 2.64 -1.26 14.54
CA MET A 97 1.57 -2.25 14.45
C MET A 97 1.94 -3.56 15.16
N VAL A 98 3.20 -4.04 15.07
CA VAL A 98 3.67 -5.19 15.86
C VAL A 98 3.49 -4.93 17.35
N LEU A 99 3.88 -3.75 17.82
CA LEU A 99 3.74 -3.37 19.23
C LEU A 99 2.27 -3.28 19.66
N ALA A 100 1.37 -2.87 18.76
CA ALA A 100 -0.08 -2.88 19.01
C ALA A 100 -0.62 -4.31 19.18
N VAL A 101 -0.18 -5.24 18.31
CA VAL A 101 -0.57 -6.65 18.40
C VAL A 101 -0.04 -7.28 19.69
N GLU A 102 1.22 -7.03 20.05
CA GLU A 102 1.82 -7.52 21.29
C GLU A 102 1.09 -6.99 22.52
N ALA A 103 0.78 -5.68 22.56
CA ALA A 103 -0.02 -5.10 23.64
C ALA A 103 -1.42 -5.76 23.70
N GLY A 104 -2.03 -6.07 22.57
CA GLY A 104 -3.30 -6.79 22.46
C GLY A 104 -3.23 -8.19 23.08
N GLN A 105 -2.17 -8.94 22.81
CA GLN A 105 -1.93 -10.26 23.41
C GLN A 105 -1.77 -10.19 24.94
N ARG A 106 -1.14 -9.14 25.44
CA ARG A 106 -1.02 -8.85 26.89
C ARG A 106 -2.31 -8.28 27.49
N LYS A 107 -3.34 -8.03 26.71
CA LYS A 107 -4.60 -7.35 27.10
C LYS A 107 -4.37 -5.94 27.67
N ASP A 108 -3.31 -5.26 27.25
CA ASP A 108 -3.02 -3.88 27.61
C ASP A 108 -3.72 -2.91 26.64
N LYS A 109 -4.92 -2.48 27.01
CA LYS A 109 -5.73 -1.54 26.23
C LYS A 109 -4.99 -0.24 25.92
N LYS A 110 -4.27 0.33 26.91
CA LYS A 110 -3.57 1.59 26.71
C LYS A 110 -2.46 1.47 25.68
N GLY A 111 -1.69 0.39 25.76
CA GLY A 111 -0.66 0.07 24.77
C GLY A 111 -1.25 -0.07 23.37
N VAL A 112 -2.34 -0.83 23.21
CA VAL A 112 -3.03 -0.98 21.92
C VAL A 112 -3.47 0.37 21.36
N ILE A 113 -4.08 1.25 22.16
CA ILE A 113 -4.53 2.57 21.72
C ILE A 113 -3.35 3.41 21.20
N ILE A 114 -2.26 3.50 21.97
CA ILE A 114 -1.10 4.33 21.61
C ILE A 114 -0.46 3.83 20.31
N TRP A 115 -0.19 2.53 20.21
CA TRP A 115 0.50 1.96 19.06
C TRP A 115 -0.35 1.91 17.81
N MET A 116 -1.66 1.63 17.92
CA MET A 116 -2.56 1.73 16.76
C MET A 116 -2.70 3.17 16.26
N LEU A 117 -2.75 4.15 17.15
CA LEU A 117 -2.79 5.57 16.75
C LEU A 117 -1.50 5.95 15.99
N ALA A 118 -0.32 5.52 16.48
CA ALA A 118 0.94 5.73 15.79
C ALA A 118 0.96 5.08 14.40
N THR A 119 0.42 3.86 14.26
CA THR A 119 0.28 3.18 12.98
C THR A 119 -0.62 3.95 12.00
N ILE A 120 -1.76 4.45 12.46
CA ILE A 120 -2.69 5.25 11.64
C ILE A 120 -2.01 6.53 11.16
N ILE A 121 -1.31 7.24 12.04
CA ILE A 121 -0.57 8.46 11.68
C ILE A 121 0.50 8.14 10.64
N GLY A 122 1.29 7.10 10.81
CA GLY A 122 2.31 6.67 9.85
C GLY A 122 1.71 6.32 8.48
N GLY A 123 0.57 5.61 8.45
CA GLY A 123 -0.16 5.30 7.22
C GLY A 123 -0.69 6.55 6.50
N LEU A 124 -1.23 7.52 7.24
CA LEU A 124 -1.69 8.80 6.68
C LEU A 124 -0.52 9.64 6.15
N MET A 125 0.60 9.66 6.85
CA MET A 125 1.81 10.33 6.37
C MET A 125 2.32 9.72 5.07
N PHE A 126 2.33 8.39 4.96
CA PHE A 126 2.70 7.70 3.72
C PHE A 126 1.74 8.05 2.56
N LEU A 127 0.43 8.00 2.78
CA LEU A 127 -0.56 8.38 1.75
C LEU A 127 -0.40 9.83 1.29
N GLY A 128 -0.15 10.74 2.23
CA GLY A 128 0.14 12.15 1.90
C GLY A 128 1.40 12.30 1.07
N SER A 129 2.45 11.55 1.40
CA SER A 129 3.71 11.52 0.67
C SER A 129 3.53 10.99 -0.75
N GLN A 130 2.77 9.91 -0.91
CA GLN A 130 2.45 9.33 -2.21
C GLN A 130 1.63 10.29 -3.09
N ALA A 131 0.65 10.98 -2.51
CA ALA A 131 -0.14 11.97 -3.22
C ALA A 131 0.72 13.16 -3.69
N TRP A 132 1.67 13.60 -2.87
CA TRP A 132 2.61 14.65 -3.23
C TRP A 132 3.57 14.21 -4.35
N GLU A 133 4.07 12.97 -4.31
CA GLU A 133 4.90 12.39 -5.38
C GLU A 133 4.14 12.34 -6.71
N TRP A 134 2.89 11.88 -6.68
CA TRP A 134 2.03 11.88 -7.86
C TRP A 134 1.79 13.28 -8.42
N TYR A 135 1.55 14.25 -7.54
CA TYR A 135 1.37 15.64 -7.96
C TYR A 135 2.59 16.13 -8.75
N ASN A 136 3.81 15.94 -8.23
CA ASN A 136 5.02 16.35 -8.94
C ASN A 136 5.22 15.58 -10.25
N PHE A 137 4.94 14.28 -10.28
CA PHE A 137 5.06 13.47 -11.48
C PHE A 137 4.06 13.88 -12.58
N ILE A 138 2.84 14.30 -12.19
CA ILE A 138 1.80 14.79 -13.12
C ILE A 138 2.11 16.19 -13.60
N VAL A 139 2.57 17.09 -12.74
CA VAL A 139 2.87 18.47 -13.09
C VAL A 139 4.14 18.57 -13.95
N GLY A 140 5.15 17.74 -13.63
CA GLY A 140 6.42 17.71 -14.35
C GLY A 140 7.37 18.86 -14.03
N THR A 141 8.34 19.06 -14.91
CA THR A 141 9.33 20.13 -14.79
C THR A 141 8.89 21.41 -15.54
N GLU A 142 9.45 22.56 -15.16
CA GLU A 142 9.17 23.84 -15.85
C GLU A 142 9.69 23.83 -17.30
N GLU A 143 10.76 23.10 -17.58
CA GLU A 143 11.37 23.03 -18.91
C GLU A 143 10.62 22.09 -19.84
N GLY A 144 10.01 21.04 -19.32
CA GLY A 144 9.36 19.97 -20.10
C GLY A 144 10.36 19.19 -20.97
N ALA A 145 9.86 18.26 -21.77
CA ALA A 145 10.64 17.50 -22.71
C ALA A 145 9.99 17.44 -24.09
N LEU A 146 10.81 17.50 -25.15
CA LEU A 146 10.35 17.31 -26.53
C LEU A 146 10.00 15.84 -26.74
N ARG A 147 8.72 15.56 -27.03
CA ARG A 147 8.21 14.20 -27.27
C ARG A 147 7.39 14.15 -28.55
N TRP A 148 7.37 12.99 -29.17
CA TRP A 148 6.50 12.70 -30.29
C TRP A 148 5.11 12.36 -29.74
N VAL A 149 4.12 13.22 -30.02
CA VAL A 149 2.72 13.07 -29.62
C VAL A 149 1.88 12.91 -30.86
N TRP A 150 0.89 12.03 -30.79
CA TRP A 150 -0.08 11.88 -31.85
C TRP A 150 -1.01 13.10 -31.88
N ASP A 151 -1.09 13.76 -33.03
CA ASP A 151 -1.99 14.89 -33.27
C ASP A 151 -3.21 14.39 -34.05
N ASP A 152 -4.35 14.38 -33.42
CA ASP A 152 -5.61 13.88 -33.99
C ASP A 152 -6.08 14.75 -35.16
N GLU A 153 -5.78 16.08 -35.15
CA GLU A 153 -6.17 16.99 -36.21
C GLU A 153 -5.34 16.79 -37.49
N GLN A 154 -4.05 16.52 -37.33
CA GLN A 154 -3.12 16.32 -38.45
C GLN A 154 -2.97 14.86 -38.86
N GLY A 155 -3.47 13.91 -38.05
CA GLY A 155 -3.36 12.48 -38.27
C GLY A 155 -1.91 11.97 -38.35
N LYS A 156 -0.99 12.61 -37.64
CA LYS A 156 0.45 12.28 -37.63
C LYS A 156 1.08 12.57 -36.28
N TYR A 157 2.27 11.98 -36.06
CA TYR A 157 3.10 12.33 -34.91
C TYR A 157 3.78 13.66 -35.13
N VAL A 158 3.65 14.57 -34.17
CA VAL A 158 4.32 15.88 -34.12
C VAL A 158 5.19 15.98 -32.88
N GLN A 159 6.28 16.74 -32.95
CA GLN A 159 7.09 17.03 -31.78
C GLN A 159 6.47 18.17 -31.00
N GLN A 160 6.17 17.92 -29.74
CA GLN A 160 5.62 18.91 -28.79
C GLN A 160 6.42 18.89 -27.50
N ILE A 161 6.48 20.02 -26.83
CA ILE A 161 7.00 20.09 -25.44
C ILE A 161 5.90 19.56 -24.53
N VAL A 162 6.21 18.50 -23.81
CA VAL A 162 5.31 17.83 -22.85
C VAL A 162 5.83 18.09 -21.46
N HIS A 163 4.92 18.49 -20.57
CA HIS A 163 5.18 18.65 -19.14
C HIS A 163 4.50 17.53 -18.36
N GLY A 164 5.26 16.92 -17.45
CA GLY A 164 4.78 15.86 -16.59
C GLY A 164 4.40 14.57 -17.31
N ALA A 165 3.69 13.74 -16.61
CA ALA A 165 3.26 12.43 -17.11
C ALA A 165 1.77 12.21 -16.88
N ASN A 166 1.14 11.61 -17.88
CA ASN A 166 -0.22 11.06 -17.79
C ASN A 166 -0.26 9.70 -18.51
N MET A 167 -1.44 9.16 -18.73
CA MET A 167 -1.60 7.85 -19.38
C MET A 167 -1.27 7.85 -20.88
N THR A 168 -1.21 9.02 -21.55
CA THR A 168 -0.98 9.15 -22.99
C THR A 168 0.43 9.66 -23.31
N VAL A 169 0.95 10.57 -22.50
CA VAL A 169 2.24 11.22 -22.71
C VAL A 169 3.07 11.17 -21.43
N ASN A 170 4.38 11.15 -21.58
CA ASN A 170 5.31 11.12 -20.46
C ASN A 170 6.55 11.95 -20.78
N GLU A 171 6.76 13.02 -20.00
CA GLU A 171 7.96 13.87 -20.07
C GLU A 171 9.24 13.08 -19.85
N TYR A 172 9.22 12.10 -18.95
CA TYR A 172 10.40 11.39 -18.49
C TYR A 172 10.85 10.23 -19.41
N GLY A 173 9.97 9.76 -20.30
CA GLY A 173 10.29 8.62 -21.16
C GLY A 173 9.08 8.11 -21.95
N ILE A 174 8.97 6.79 -22.06
CA ILE A 174 7.84 6.16 -22.75
C ILE A 174 6.57 6.19 -21.88
N PRO A 175 5.37 6.32 -22.48
CA PRO A 175 4.11 6.35 -21.73
C PRO A 175 3.86 5.10 -20.87
N GLN A 176 4.37 3.94 -21.29
CA GLN A 176 4.23 2.69 -20.57
C GLN A 176 4.79 2.75 -19.15
N PHE A 177 5.90 3.48 -18.95
CA PHE A 177 6.45 3.68 -17.61
C PHE A 177 5.45 4.38 -16.69
N ALA A 178 4.87 5.49 -17.15
CA ALA A 178 3.87 6.24 -16.39
C ALA A 178 2.62 5.39 -16.11
N ASN A 179 2.15 4.62 -17.10
CA ASN A 179 0.99 3.73 -16.94
C ASN A 179 1.21 2.68 -15.85
N PHE A 180 2.36 1.99 -15.88
CA PHE A 180 2.70 1.03 -14.82
C PHE A 180 2.89 1.70 -13.47
N PHE A 181 3.53 2.87 -13.44
CA PHE A 181 3.73 3.63 -12.23
C PHE A 181 2.39 3.97 -11.56
N PHE A 182 1.49 4.65 -12.27
CA PHE A 182 0.18 5.01 -11.73
C PHE A 182 -0.65 3.80 -11.34
N PHE A 183 -0.63 2.74 -12.14
CA PHE A 183 -1.44 1.58 -11.87
C PHE A 183 -0.94 0.80 -10.64
N ILE A 184 0.36 0.49 -10.57
CA ILE A 184 0.90 -0.33 -9.47
C ILE A 184 0.95 0.46 -8.17
N THR A 185 1.44 1.72 -8.19
CA THR A 185 1.47 2.56 -6.98
C THR A 185 0.08 2.98 -6.54
N GLY A 186 -0.87 3.18 -7.48
CA GLY A 186 -2.27 3.46 -7.17
C GLY A 186 -3.00 2.27 -6.56
N PHE A 187 -2.79 1.08 -7.11
CA PHE A 187 -3.36 -0.15 -6.57
C PHE A 187 -2.80 -0.43 -5.16
N HIS A 188 -1.49 -0.24 -4.97
CA HIS A 188 -0.88 -0.30 -3.64
C HIS A 188 -1.43 0.79 -2.71
N GLY A 189 -1.51 2.04 -3.17
CA GLY A 189 -2.06 3.15 -2.40
C GLY A 189 -3.51 2.92 -1.95
N PHE A 190 -4.33 2.28 -2.79
CA PHE A 190 -5.67 1.85 -2.42
C PHE A 190 -5.66 0.82 -1.27
N HIS A 191 -4.71 -0.14 -1.29
CA HIS A 191 -4.54 -1.10 -0.20
C HIS A 191 -4.07 -0.43 1.10
N VAL A 192 -3.13 0.52 1.03
CA VAL A 192 -2.73 1.32 2.20
C VAL A 192 -3.91 2.11 2.75
N PHE A 193 -4.68 2.78 1.88
CA PHE A 193 -5.87 3.52 2.29
C PHE A 193 -6.91 2.63 2.98
N SER A 194 -7.23 1.48 2.38
CA SER A 194 -8.15 0.51 3.00
C SER A 194 -7.62 -0.01 4.34
N GLY A 195 -6.30 -0.24 4.44
CA GLY A 195 -5.64 -0.61 5.69
C GLY A 195 -5.75 0.46 6.77
N VAL A 196 -5.58 1.75 6.42
CA VAL A 196 -5.79 2.87 7.35
C VAL A 196 -7.25 2.91 7.83
N VAL A 197 -8.22 2.75 6.92
CA VAL A 197 -9.65 2.72 7.28
C VAL A 197 -9.95 1.57 8.22
N LEU A 198 -9.45 0.36 7.94
CA LEU A 198 -9.61 -0.80 8.82
C LEU A 198 -8.98 -0.57 10.20
N ASN A 199 -7.76 0.00 10.25
CA ASN A 199 -7.11 0.37 11.51
C ASN A 199 -7.95 1.38 12.30
N ILE A 200 -8.54 2.39 11.67
CA ILE A 200 -9.42 3.37 12.34
C ILE A 200 -10.67 2.67 12.89
N ILE A 201 -11.31 1.78 12.13
CA ILE A 201 -12.50 1.04 12.60
C ILE A 201 -12.16 0.20 13.84
N ILE A 202 -11.06 -0.55 13.81
CA ILE A 202 -10.65 -1.37 14.96
C ILE A 202 -10.21 -0.51 16.13
N PHE A 203 -9.52 0.61 15.88
CA PHE A 203 -9.15 1.58 16.91
C PHE A 203 -10.37 2.12 17.66
N ILE A 204 -11.44 2.51 16.94
CA ILE A 204 -12.70 2.95 17.55
C ILE A 204 -13.34 1.82 18.38
N GLN A 205 -13.29 0.57 17.90
CA GLN A 205 -13.80 -0.58 18.67
C GLN A 205 -13.00 -0.81 19.96
N VAL A 206 -11.69 -0.63 19.94
CA VAL A 206 -10.83 -0.71 21.14
C VAL A 206 -11.17 0.40 22.12
N LEU A 207 -11.35 1.64 21.67
CA LEU A 207 -11.76 2.77 22.52
C LEU A 207 -13.09 2.48 23.24
N ASN A 208 -14.07 1.94 22.51
CA ASN A 208 -15.39 1.60 23.01
C ASN A 208 -15.43 0.33 23.90
N GLY A 209 -14.28 -0.30 24.15
CA GLY A 209 -14.20 -1.47 25.02
C GLY A 209 -14.81 -2.74 24.42
N VAL A 210 -14.98 -2.81 23.09
CA VAL A 210 -15.55 -3.99 22.42
C VAL A 210 -14.65 -5.21 22.57
N MET A 211 -13.32 -5.01 22.53
CA MET A 211 -12.33 -6.09 22.65
C MET A 211 -12.31 -6.68 24.07
N GLU A 212 -12.45 -5.83 25.08
CA GLU A 212 -12.56 -6.30 26.48
C GLU A 212 -13.83 -7.12 26.71
N LYS A 213 -14.95 -6.69 26.13
CA LYS A 213 -16.22 -7.46 26.20
C LYS A 213 -16.12 -8.81 25.51
N ARG A 214 -15.33 -8.91 24.43
CA ARG A 214 -15.06 -10.19 23.72
C ARG A 214 -14.02 -11.05 24.44
N GLY A 215 -13.20 -10.48 25.32
CA GLY A 215 -12.14 -11.16 26.05
C GLY A 215 -10.87 -11.44 25.27
N HIS A 216 -10.79 -10.99 23.99
CA HIS A 216 -9.64 -11.18 23.12
C HIS A 216 -9.48 -10.03 22.10
N TYR A 217 -8.23 -9.79 21.65
CA TYR A 217 -7.85 -8.74 20.71
C TYR A 217 -7.52 -9.31 19.30
N GLU A 218 -8.11 -10.43 18.92
CA GLU A 218 -7.83 -11.12 17.66
C GLU A 218 -8.05 -10.25 16.41
N MET A 219 -8.98 -9.27 16.48
CA MET A 219 -9.21 -8.34 15.37
C MET A 219 -8.02 -7.41 15.12
N VAL A 220 -7.30 -7.00 16.17
CA VAL A 220 -6.06 -6.21 16.04
C VAL A 220 -5.00 -7.03 15.32
N GLU A 221 -4.86 -8.31 15.65
CA GLU A 221 -3.93 -9.22 14.99
C GLU A 221 -4.27 -9.41 13.48
N LYS A 222 -5.55 -9.58 13.15
CA LYS A 222 -5.99 -9.74 11.75
C LYS A 222 -5.69 -8.50 10.91
N VAL A 223 -5.96 -7.30 11.44
CA VAL A 223 -5.63 -6.05 10.74
C VAL A 223 -4.13 -5.86 10.68
N GLY A 224 -3.39 -6.29 11.72
CA GLY A 224 -1.93 -6.29 11.71
C GLY A 224 -1.34 -7.16 10.60
N LEU A 225 -1.86 -8.35 10.38
CA LEU A 225 -1.44 -9.20 9.24
C LEU A 225 -1.65 -8.52 7.90
N TYR A 226 -2.79 -7.87 7.71
CA TYR A 226 -3.07 -7.10 6.49
C TYR A 226 -2.09 -5.93 6.33
N TRP A 227 -1.83 -5.17 7.39
CA TRP A 227 -0.93 -4.02 7.38
C TRP A 227 0.51 -4.40 7.01
N HIS A 228 1.02 -5.47 7.62
CA HIS A 228 2.37 -5.99 7.32
C HIS A 228 2.50 -6.50 5.88
N PHE A 229 1.44 -7.11 5.35
CA PHE A 229 1.43 -7.51 3.95
C PHE A 229 1.52 -6.30 3.01
N VAL A 230 0.72 -5.25 3.26
CA VAL A 230 0.75 -4.03 2.44
C VAL A 230 2.12 -3.36 2.49
N ASP A 231 2.75 -3.29 3.67
CA ASP A 231 4.11 -2.78 3.83
C ASP A 231 5.15 -3.62 3.08
N LEU A 232 5.04 -4.94 3.15
CA LEU A 232 5.92 -5.86 2.40
C LEU A 232 5.79 -5.65 0.88
N VAL A 233 4.59 -5.48 0.37
CA VAL A 233 4.34 -5.19 -1.05
C VAL A 233 5.02 -3.87 -1.46
N TRP A 234 4.98 -2.85 -0.60
CA TRP A 234 5.68 -1.59 -0.87
C TRP A 234 7.18 -1.78 -1.05
N VAL A 235 7.82 -2.61 -0.24
CA VAL A 235 9.25 -2.91 -0.38
C VAL A 235 9.56 -3.46 -1.77
N PHE A 236 8.70 -4.33 -2.31
CA PHE A 236 8.85 -4.82 -3.69
C PHE A 236 8.62 -3.71 -4.72
N VAL A 237 7.56 -2.92 -4.57
CA VAL A 237 7.28 -1.77 -5.45
C VAL A 237 8.46 -0.80 -5.44
N PHE A 238 8.96 -0.44 -4.27
CA PHE A 238 10.14 0.41 -4.11
C PHE A 238 11.37 -0.16 -4.82
N THR A 239 11.63 -1.44 -4.63
CA THR A 239 12.79 -2.10 -5.27
C THR A 239 12.68 -2.08 -6.80
N PHE A 240 11.52 -2.42 -7.36
CA PHE A 240 11.35 -2.55 -8.80
C PHE A 240 11.27 -1.22 -9.54
N PHE A 241 10.64 -0.20 -8.95
CA PHE A 241 10.47 1.09 -9.61
C PHE A 241 11.60 2.08 -9.36
N TYR A 242 12.23 2.02 -8.19
CA TYR A 242 13.14 3.07 -7.78
C TYR A 242 14.60 2.62 -7.64
N LEU A 243 14.86 1.33 -7.32
CA LEU A 243 16.24 0.85 -7.14
C LEU A 243 16.78 0.07 -8.35
N LEU A 244 15.92 -0.56 -9.13
CA LEU A 244 16.30 -1.26 -10.36
C LEU A 244 16.11 -0.36 -11.58
#